data_68ae6c9d7bdb5c4741d63119cffe573c
#
_entry.id   68ae6c9d7bdb5c4741d63119cffe573c
#
_cell.length_a   1.000
_cell.length_b   1.000
_cell.length_c   1.000
_cell.angle_alpha   90.00
_cell.angle_beta   90.00
_cell.angle_gamma   90.00
#
_symmetry.space_group_name_H-M   'P 1'
#
loop_
_entity.id
_entity.type
_entity.pdbx_description
1 polymer ?
#
loop_
_entity_poly.entity_id
_entity_poly.type
_entity_poly.pdbx_seq_one_letter_code
_entity_poly.pdbx_strand_id
1 'polypeptide(L)'
;MLEKLFQKWKPRKHKPSKDTFSGIFRIKYEHFRELLNANAELAKIIADIEEKLQGHTIFGMSYVRSQAVQAVFYTLRMVKSLNALANNKYFLLVTVLEELGSSIKEEVEKRKESPVTALTLPFPEVNREMVDWVGAKSANLGEMLNRLNLPIPEGFAITTRAFDLFLHENNLIDEINKKKMEYNGADPETINLLSNEIQSLIISATVPSELSEAIRAAYDHTIERIQKKSRGDFSPHVSLRSSALGEDSELSFAGQYLSVLNVSRDKLIETYKHIVASLFTPRAISYRFAKGIRDEDIAMGVVCLQMIESMASGIVYSRHPFNLLENHVIISAVWGLGTYAVEGVITPDTYTVTKEKIHTILQTTVTIKPTQLISNPDGGLQEVAVLGEKQGHPCLSSAQIKILAEYAGRIEEHYGAPQDIEWALDKEGHIFLLQTR
;
A
#
# COMPACT_ATOMS: atom_id res chain seq x y z
N MET A 1 -73.71 18.85 27.19
CA MET A 1 -73.10 20.14 27.49
C MET A 1 -71.58 20.19 27.19
N LEU A 2 -70.98 19.06 26.88
CA LEU A 2 -69.54 18.95 26.52
C LEU A 2 -69.22 19.06 25.03
N GLU A 3 -70.17 18.89 24.13
CA GLU A 3 -69.92 19.01 22.69
C GLU A 3 -69.82 20.45 22.17
N LYS A 4 -70.31 21.48 22.91
CA LYS A 4 -70.24 22.88 22.51
C LYS A 4 -68.87 23.54 22.85
N LEU A 5 -68.02 22.89 23.61
CA LEU A 5 -66.70 23.42 23.98
C LEU A 5 -65.59 23.02 22.98
N PHE A 6 -65.77 21.99 22.18
CA PHE A 6 -64.78 21.59 21.20
C PHE A 6 -64.86 22.27 19.84
N GLN A 7 -65.91 23.03 19.60
CA GLN A 7 -66.06 23.75 18.29
C GLN A 7 -65.37 25.09 18.17
N LYS A 8 -64.66 25.58 19.21
CA LYS A 8 -64.03 26.91 19.20
C LYS A 8 -62.52 26.91 19.14
N TRP A 9 -61.86 25.76 18.99
CA TRP A 9 -60.40 25.74 18.88
C TRP A 9 -59.98 25.41 17.43
N LYS A 10 -60.19 26.37 16.48
CA LYS A 10 -59.47 26.36 15.22
C LYS A 10 -58.05 26.88 15.51
N PRO A 11 -56.98 26.02 15.34
CA PRO A 11 -55.65 26.53 15.42
C PRO A 11 -55.46 27.64 14.38
N ARG A 12 -55.17 28.84 14.82
CA ARG A 12 -54.77 29.93 13.91
C ARG A 12 -53.51 29.42 13.22
N LYS A 13 -53.58 29.13 11.92
CA LYS A 13 -52.41 28.94 11.09
C LYS A 13 -51.64 30.28 11.08
N HIS A 14 -50.71 30.41 11.97
CA HIS A 14 -49.68 31.45 11.87
C HIS A 14 -48.95 31.18 10.55
N LYS A 15 -49.13 32.03 9.54
CA LYS A 15 -48.22 32.08 8.43
C LYS A 15 -46.86 32.44 9.00
N PRO A 16 -45.81 31.61 8.84
CA PRO A 16 -44.47 31.97 9.35
C PRO A 16 -44.06 33.30 8.72
N SER A 17 -43.42 34.17 9.53
CA SER A 17 -42.82 35.42 9.06
C SER A 17 -41.83 35.13 7.94
N LYS A 18 -41.54 36.09 7.04
CA LYS A 18 -40.53 35.90 5.97
C LYS A 18 -39.18 35.44 6.51
N ASP A 19 -38.77 35.89 7.67
CA ASP A 19 -37.53 35.53 8.35
C ASP A 19 -37.56 34.06 8.84
N THR A 20 -38.68 33.58 9.36
CA THR A 20 -38.86 32.18 9.79
C THR A 20 -38.87 31.23 8.58
N PHE A 21 -39.47 31.66 7.46
CA PHE A 21 -39.48 30.88 6.22
C PHE A 21 -38.07 30.79 5.62
N SER A 22 -37.31 31.89 5.61
CA SER A 22 -35.91 31.92 5.16
C SER A 22 -35.02 31.01 6.00
N GLY A 23 -35.18 30.99 7.31
CA GLY A 23 -34.45 30.11 8.21
C GLY A 23 -34.75 28.62 7.99
N ILE A 24 -36.04 28.25 7.86
CA ILE A 24 -36.46 26.88 7.57
C ILE A 24 -35.95 26.41 6.19
N PHE A 25 -36.01 27.28 5.19
CA PHE A 25 -35.51 26.97 3.86
C PHE A 25 -34.00 26.71 3.87
N ARG A 26 -33.23 27.55 4.57
CA ARG A 26 -31.77 27.40 4.71
C ARG A 26 -31.40 26.07 5.35
N ILE A 27 -32.06 25.70 6.44
CA ILE A 27 -31.84 24.42 7.12
C ILE A 27 -32.14 23.25 6.19
N LYS A 28 -33.30 23.28 5.48
CA LYS A 28 -33.64 22.22 4.52
C LYS A 28 -32.65 22.16 3.35
N TYR A 29 -32.17 23.30 2.87
CA TYR A 29 -31.16 23.34 1.83
C TYR A 29 -29.83 22.73 2.28
N GLU A 30 -29.40 22.99 3.51
CA GLU A 30 -28.21 22.38 4.08
C GLU A 30 -28.35 20.86 4.17
N HIS A 31 -29.48 20.33 4.65
CA HIS A 31 -29.73 18.89 4.66
C HIS A 31 -29.80 18.28 3.25
N PHE A 32 -30.37 18.99 2.28
CA PHE A 32 -30.39 18.52 0.91
C PHE A 32 -28.99 18.43 0.28
N ARG A 33 -28.17 19.45 0.51
CA ARG A 33 -26.78 19.46 0.08
C ARG A 33 -25.97 18.33 0.74
N GLU A 34 -26.19 18.12 2.02
CA GLU A 34 -25.55 17.05 2.78
C GLU A 34 -25.95 15.66 2.26
N LEU A 35 -27.21 15.46 1.93
CA LEU A 35 -27.71 14.22 1.32
C LEU A 35 -27.03 13.94 -0.03
N LEU A 36 -26.92 14.95 -0.88
CA LEU A 36 -26.24 14.82 -2.17
C LEU A 36 -24.76 14.52 -2.03
N ASN A 37 -24.07 15.19 -1.10
CA ASN A 37 -22.66 14.94 -0.84
C ASN A 37 -22.43 13.51 -0.32
N ALA A 38 -23.22 13.08 0.65
CA ALA A 38 -23.11 11.72 1.20
C ALA A 38 -23.41 10.65 0.13
N ASN A 39 -24.38 10.89 -0.75
CA ASN A 39 -24.67 10.00 -1.88
C ASN A 39 -23.50 9.94 -2.88
N ALA A 40 -22.87 11.08 -3.18
CA ALA A 40 -21.71 11.10 -4.08
C ALA A 40 -20.52 10.31 -3.51
N GLU A 41 -20.24 10.45 -2.21
CA GLU A 41 -19.18 9.69 -1.54
C GLU A 41 -19.50 8.18 -1.50
N LEU A 42 -20.76 7.81 -1.22
CA LEU A 42 -21.18 6.41 -1.25
C LEU A 42 -21.06 5.81 -2.66
N ALA A 43 -21.42 6.56 -3.69
CA ALA A 43 -21.29 6.11 -5.08
C ALA A 43 -19.83 5.87 -5.48
N LYS A 44 -18.87 6.69 -5.00
CA LYS A 44 -17.43 6.46 -5.21
C LYS A 44 -16.98 5.16 -4.55
N ILE A 45 -17.42 4.88 -3.32
CA ILE A 45 -17.09 3.65 -2.60
C ILE A 45 -17.60 2.43 -3.38
N ILE A 46 -18.85 2.48 -3.88
CA ILE A 46 -19.43 1.38 -4.65
C ILE A 46 -18.63 1.16 -5.94
N ALA A 47 -18.33 2.24 -6.68
CA ALA A 47 -17.56 2.15 -7.93
C ALA A 47 -16.16 1.57 -7.69
N ASP A 48 -15.47 1.99 -6.63
CA ASP A 48 -14.14 1.45 -6.26
C ASP A 48 -14.21 -0.05 -5.90
N ILE A 49 -15.23 -0.47 -5.14
CA ILE A 49 -15.43 -1.88 -4.83
C ILE A 49 -15.72 -2.68 -6.11
N GLU A 50 -16.59 -2.19 -6.98
CA GLU A 50 -16.94 -2.84 -8.25
C GLU A 50 -15.74 -2.96 -9.17
N GLU A 51 -14.93 -1.90 -9.30
CA GLU A 51 -13.70 -1.91 -10.09
C GLU A 51 -12.71 -2.98 -9.58
N LYS A 52 -12.50 -3.05 -8.27
CA LYS A 52 -11.62 -4.05 -7.66
C LYS A 52 -12.14 -5.48 -7.78
N LEU A 53 -13.46 -5.67 -7.73
CA LEU A 53 -14.08 -7.00 -7.92
C LEU A 53 -14.01 -7.48 -9.37
N GLN A 54 -14.06 -6.56 -10.34
CA GLN A 54 -13.97 -6.88 -11.78
C GLN A 54 -12.51 -6.96 -12.24
N GLY A 55 -11.62 -6.19 -11.62
CA GLY A 55 -10.19 -6.24 -11.86
C GLY A 55 -9.51 -7.39 -11.11
N HIS A 56 -8.26 -7.64 -11.43
CA HIS A 56 -7.43 -8.60 -10.71
C HIS A 56 -6.55 -7.92 -9.64
N THR A 57 -6.97 -6.73 -9.17
CA THR A 57 -6.27 -5.99 -8.11
C THR A 57 -6.31 -6.76 -6.80
N ILE A 58 -5.16 -6.83 -6.12
CA ILE A 58 -5.06 -7.47 -4.81
C ILE A 58 -5.52 -6.50 -3.74
N PHE A 59 -6.45 -6.92 -2.89
CA PHE A 59 -6.86 -6.16 -1.71
C PHE A 59 -7.12 -7.11 -0.54
N GLY A 60 -6.79 -6.67 0.67
CA GLY A 60 -6.95 -7.44 1.90
C GLY A 60 -8.22 -7.08 2.66
N MET A 61 -8.49 -7.83 3.74
CA MET A 61 -9.66 -7.59 4.61
C MET A 61 -9.64 -6.22 5.30
N SER A 62 -8.48 -5.63 5.51
CA SER A 62 -8.37 -4.26 6.03
C SER A 62 -9.05 -3.23 5.12
N TYR A 63 -8.87 -3.37 3.80
CA TYR A 63 -9.57 -2.57 2.80
C TYR A 63 -11.09 -2.79 2.88
N VAL A 64 -11.54 -4.06 2.88
CA VAL A 64 -12.96 -4.41 2.95
C VAL A 64 -13.63 -3.80 4.19
N ARG A 65 -12.99 -3.92 5.36
CA ARG A 65 -13.47 -3.32 6.62
C ARG A 65 -13.58 -1.80 6.51
N SER A 66 -12.55 -1.15 5.98
CA SER A 66 -12.55 0.31 5.81
C SER A 66 -13.70 0.77 4.92
N GLN A 67 -13.89 0.14 3.77
CA GLN A 67 -14.98 0.47 2.84
C GLN A 67 -16.36 0.19 3.45
N ALA A 68 -16.54 -0.92 4.15
CA ALA A 68 -17.78 -1.24 4.84
C ALA A 68 -18.18 -0.19 5.89
N VAL A 69 -17.23 0.23 6.74
CA VAL A 69 -17.47 1.28 7.74
C VAL A 69 -17.84 2.61 7.08
N GLN A 70 -17.12 3.01 6.03
CA GLN A 70 -17.41 4.25 5.30
C GLN A 70 -18.78 4.19 4.60
N ALA A 71 -19.15 3.07 3.98
CA ALA A 71 -20.44 2.90 3.33
C ALA A 71 -21.60 3.04 4.33
N VAL A 72 -21.51 2.37 5.49
CA VAL A 72 -22.51 2.50 6.58
C VAL A 72 -22.58 3.95 7.08
N PHE A 73 -21.43 4.61 7.27
CA PHE A 73 -21.36 6.00 7.72
C PHE A 73 -22.05 6.98 6.75
N TYR A 74 -21.74 6.91 5.46
CA TYR A 74 -22.35 7.80 4.47
C TYR A 74 -23.84 7.49 4.28
N THR A 75 -24.24 6.22 4.33
CA THR A 75 -25.67 5.84 4.31
C THR A 75 -26.41 6.41 5.52
N LEU A 76 -25.81 6.37 6.72
CA LEU A 76 -26.42 6.98 7.91
C LEU A 76 -26.60 8.50 7.75
N ARG A 77 -25.60 9.21 7.17
CA ARG A 77 -25.71 10.64 6.87
C ARG A 77 -26.84 10.93 5.88
N MET A 78 -27.00 10.09 4.85
CA MET A 78 -28.12 10.21 3.89
C MET A 78 -29.47 10.02 4.59
N VAL A 79 -29.62 8.96 5.38
CA VAL A 79 -30.88 8.66 6.11
C VAL A 79 -31.23 9.79 7.09
N LYS A 80 -30.26 10.30 7.84
CA LYS A 80 -30.49 11.44 8.76
C LYS A 80 -30.93 12.71 8.00
N SER A 81 -30.26 13.04 6.92
CA SER A 81 -30.60 14.21 6.09
C SER A 81 -31.95 14.05 5.41
N LEU A 82 -32.28 12.86 4.90
CA LEU A 82 -33.58 12.54 4.34
C LEU A 82 -34.71 12.69 5.40
N ASN A 83 -34.51 12.19 6.60
CA ASN A 83 -35.48 12.32 7.70
C ASN A 83 -35.69 13.79 8.10
N ALA A 84 -34.63 14.60 8.16
CA ALA A 84 -34.73 16.02 8.43
C ALA A 84 -35.54 16.76 7.34
N LEU A 85 -35.36 16.41 6.08
CA LEU A 85 -36.13 16.94 4.96
C LEU A 85 -37.60 16.51 4.99
N ALA A 86 -37.86 15.26 5.34
CA ALA A 86 -39.18 14.64 5.33
C ALA A 86 -39.94 14.74 6.67
N ASN A 87 -39.49 15.57 7.62
CA ASN A 87 -40.07 15.70 8.95
C ASN A 87 -40.18 14.33 9.70
N ASN A 88 -39.11 13.55 9.66
CA ASN A 88 -38.97 12.23 10.27
C ASN A 88 -39.95 11.15 9.75
N LYS A 89 -40.48 11.30 8.55
CA LYS A 89 -41.38 10.33 7.92
C LYS A 89 -40.76 8.94 7.76
N TYR A 90 -39.45 8.88 7.60
CA TYR A 90 -38.71 7.63 7.30
C TYR A 90 -37.82 7.20 8.46
N PHE A 91 -38.24 7.47 9.70
CA PHE A 91 -37.46 7.15 10.89
C PHE A 91 -37.06 5.66 10.98
N LEU A 92 -37.93 4.75 10.53
CA LEU A 92 -37.64 3.32 10.50
C LEU A 92 -36.37 2.94 9.70
N LEU A 93 -35.97 3.76 8.73
CA LEU A 93 -34.71 3.51 8.00
C LEU A 93 -33.48 3.57 8.90
N VAL A 94 -33.52 4.28 10.01
CA VAL A 94 -32.40 4.32 10.97
C VAL A 94 -32.23 2.95 11.60
N THR A 95 -33.32 2.34 12.08
CA THR A 95 -33.30 1.00 12.70
C THR A 95 -32.83 -0.07 11.70
N VAL A 96 -33.38 -0.04 10.47
CA VAL A 96 -32.94 -0.97 9.41
C VAL A 96 -31.45 -0.83 9.11
N LEU A 97 -30.94 0.42 9.08
CA LEU A 97 -29.52 0.65 8.83
C LEU A 97 -28.64 0.20 10.01
N GLU A 98 -29.10 0.36 11.24
CA GLU A 98 -28.39 -0.16 12.43
C GLU A 98 -28.30 -1.69 12.41
N GLU A 99 -29.37 -2.38 12.03
CA GLU A 99 -29.39 -3.84 11.87
C GLU A 99 -28.45 -4.29 10.73
N LEU A 100 -28.54 -3.65 9.55
CA LEU A 100 -27.63 -3.94 8.43
C LEU A 100 -26.18 -3.64 8.77
N GLY A 101 -25.91 -2.50 9.42
CA GLY A 101 -24.58 -2.12 9.86
C GLY A 101 -23.97 -3.11 10.85
N SER A 102 -24.79 -3.64 11.77
CA SER A 102 -24.37 -4.68 12.71
C SER A 102 -24.05 -6.00 12.00
N SER A 103 -24.88 -6.41 11.05
CA SER A 103 -24.65 -7.62 10.25
C SER A 103 -23.40 -7.50 9.37
N ILE A 104 -23.20 -6.35 8.71
CA ILE A 104 -22.00 -6.07 7.92
C ILE A 104 -20.77 -6.12 8.83
N LYS A 105 -20.83 -5.46 10.00
CA LYS A 105 -19.73 -5.44 10.96
C LYS A 105 -19.37 -6.86 11.41
N GLU A 106 -20.34 -7.67 11.80
CA GLU A 106 -20.14 -9.07 12.20
C GLU A 106 -19.46 -9.87 11.08
N GLU A 107 -19.89 -9.70 9.83
CA GLU A 107 -19.32 -10.43 8.69
C GLU A 107 -17.88 -10.03 8.38
N VAL A 108 -17.58 -8.72 8.39
CA VAL A 108 -16.22 -8.23 8.08
C VAL A 108 -15.24 -8.37 9.25
N GLU A 109 -15.74 -8.53 10.48
CA GLU A 109 -14.93 -8.80 11.67
C GLU A 109 -14.65 -10.29 11.88
N LYS A 110 -15.32 -11.19 11.16
CA LYS A 110 -14.96 -12.60 11.17
C LYS A 110 -13.49 -12.74 10.74
N ARG A 111 -12.63 -12.99 11.71
CA ARG A 111 -11.23 -13.34 11.40
C ARG A 111 -11.26 -14.72 10.76
N LYS A 112 -10.89 -14.83 9.49
CA LYS A 112 -10.39 -16.10 8.97
C LYS A 112 -9.18 -16.45 9.82
N GLU A 113 -9.25 -17.60 10.51
CA GLU A 113 -8.04 -18.15 11.12
C GLU A 113 -6.99 -18.24 10.01
N SER A 114 -5.85 -17.60 10.22
CA SER A 114 -4.77 -17.66 9.25
C SER A 114 -4.31 -19.12 9.12
N PRO A 115 -4.41 -19.76 7.96
CA PRO A 115 -3.83 -21.08 7.78
C PRO A 115 -2.30 -21.04 7.82
N VAL A 116 -1.71 -19.83 7.78
CA VAL A 116 -0.27 -19.61 7.81
C VAL A 116 0.19 -19.46 9.25
N THR A 117 0.78 -20.51 9.78
CA THR A 117 1.44 -20.51 11.09
C THR A 117 2.92 -20.17 10.99
N ALA A 118 3.50 -20.25 9.80
CA ALA A 118 4.91 -19.99 9.54
C ALA A 118 5.27 -18.51 9.75
N LEU A 119 6.41 -18.23 10.37
CA LEU A 119 6.93 -16.88 10.58
C LEU A 119 7.61 -16.31 9.31
N THR A 120 8.07 -17.19 8.43
CA THR A 120 8.69 -16.86 7.15
C THR A 120 8.21 -17.81 6.05
N LEU A 121 8.07 -17.32 4.82
CA LEU A 121 7.67 -18.10 3.65
C LEU A 121 8.58 -17.78 2.47
N PRO A 122 9.23 -18.79 1.84
CA PRO A 122 9.99 -18.57 0.59
C PRO A 122 9.02 -18.23 -0.56
N PHE A 123 9.43 -17.38 -1.52
CA PHE A 123 8.53 -16.94 -2.60
C PHE A 123 7.91 -18.06 -3.44
N PRO A 124 8.54 -19.23 -3.67
CA PRO A 124 7.86 -20.35 -4.34
C PRO A 124 6.58 -20.85 -3.63
N GLU A 125 6.41 -20.55 -2.36
CA GLU A 125 5.22 -20.93 -1.58
C GLU A 125 4.21 -19.78 -1.44
N VAL A 126 4.53 -18.59 -1.94
CA VAL A 126 3.70 -17.38 -1.82
C VAL A 126 2.86 -17.19 -3.09
N ASN A 127 1.60 -16.78 -2.93
CA ASN A 127 0.71 -16.40 -4.01
C ASN A 127 -0.15 -15.18 -3.64
N ARG A 128 -0.92 -14.66 -4.61
CA ARG A 128 -1.76 -13.47 -4.41
C ARG A 128 -2.85 -13.61 -3.33
N GLU A 129 -3.32 -14.83 -3.07
CA GLU A 129 -4.36 -15.07 -2.06
C GLU A 129 -3.83 -14.89 -0.63
N MET A 130 -2.51 -14.85 -0.47
CA MET A 130 -1.82 -14.71 0.81
C MET A 130 -1.58 -13.24 1.22
N VAL A 131 -2.19 -12.28 0.55
CA VAL A 131 -1.97 -10.84 0.81
C VAL A 131 -2.15 -10.46 2.28
N ASP A 132 -3.11 -11.05 2.99
CA ASP A 132 -3.36 -10.78 4.41
C ASP A 132 -2.27 -11.35 5.34
N TRP A 133 -1.40 -12.23 4.84
CA TRP A 133 -0.36 -12.88 5.63
C TRP A 133 1.06 -12.44 5.31
N VAL A 134 1.29 -11.95 4.09
CA VAL A 134 2.61 -11.53 3.65
C VAL A 134 2.68 -10.09 3.14
N GLY A 135 1.52 -9.40 3.05
CA GLY A 135 1.38 -8.09 2.45
C GLY A 135 1.43 -8.13 0.92
N ALA A 136 0.98 -7.04 0.28
CA ALA A 136 0.78 -6.99 -1.17
C ALA A 136 2.10 -7.15 -1.96
N LYS A 137 3.20 -6.53 -1.52
CA LYS A 137 4.49 -6.63 -2.23
C LYS A 137 5.02 -8.06 -2.29
N SER A 138 4.94 -8.80 -1.15
CA SER A 138 5.36 -10.21 -1.13
C SER A 138 4.42 -11.08 -1.97
N ALA A 139 3.11 -10.86 -1.87
CA ALA A 139 2.11 -11.60 -2.62
C ALA A 139 2.29 -11.40 -4.14
N ASN A 140 2.54 -10.17 -4.59
CA ASN A 140 2.83 -9.85 -6.00
C ASN A 140 4.11 -10.52 -6.50
N LEU A 141 5.19 -10.53 -5.70
CA LEU A 141 6.43 -11.22 -6.07
C LEU A 141 6.22 -12.73 -6.23
N GLY A 142 5.52 -13.35 -5.29
CA GLY A 142 5.15 -14.76 -5.38
C GLY A 142 4.28 -15.07 -6.59
N GLU A 143 3.30 -14.22 -6.90
CA GLU A 143 2.42 -14.35 -8.06
C GLU A 143 3.19 -14.24 -9.38
N MET A 144 4.08 -13.23 -9.51
CA MET A 144 4.94 -13.06 -10.67
C MET A 144 5.87 -14.28 -10.89
N LEU A 145 6.42 -14.85 -9.81
CA LEU A 145 7.26 -16.04 -9.89
C LEU A 145 6.46 -17.27 -10.32
N ASN A 146 5.40 -17.59 -9.57
CA ASN A 146 4.75 -18.89 -9.62
C ASN A 146 3.71 -19.02 -10.75
N ARG A 147 3.05 -17.91 -11.12
CA ARG A 147 2.01 -17.91 -12.15
C ARG A 147 2.50 -17.37 -13.49
N LEU A 148 3.35 -16.35 -13.45
CA LEU A 148 3.84 -15.73 -14.68
C LEU A 148 5.22 -16.24 -15.10
N ASN A 149 5.92 -17.03 -14.28
CA ASN A 149 7.30 -17.47 -14.53
C ASN A 149 8.22 -16.31 -14.91
N LEU A 150 8.09 -15.18 -14.19
CA LEU A 150 8.91 -13.99 -14.41
C LEU A 150 10.15 -14.04 -13.51
N PRO A 151 11.26 -13.45 -13.96
CA PRO A 151 12.51 -13.46 -13.21
C PRO A 151 12.41 -12.50 -12.01
N ILE A 152 12.29 -13.03 -10.82
CA ILE A 152 12.44 -12.29 -9.56
C ILE A 152 13.68 -12.78 -8.81
N PRO A 153 14.33 -11.93 -7.99
CA PRO A 153 15.43 -12.38 -7.15
C PRO A 153 14.98 -13.45 -6.15
N GLU A 154 15.93 -14.27 -5.68
CA GLU A 154 15.68 -15.17 -4.57
C GLU A 154 15.31 -14.40 -3.30
N GLY A 155 14.45 -15.00 -2.47
CA GLY A 155 14.04 -14.35 -1.25
C GLY A 155 12.88 -15.04 -0.54
N PHE A 156 12.38 -14.37 0.48
CA PHE A 156 11.29 -14.83 1.32
C PHE A 156 10.49 -13.66 1.89
N ALA A 157 9.29 -13.96 2.33
CA ALA A 157 8.45 -13.05 3.10
C ALA A 157 8.57 -13.36 4.59
N ILE A 158 8.72 -12.34 5.43
CA ILE A 158 8.44 -12.42 6.87
C ILE A 158 6.96 -12.09 7.01
N THR A 159 6.20 -12.97 7.64
CA THR A 159 4.73 -12.92 7.63
C THR A 159 4.16 -11.94 8.65
N THR A 160 2.88 -11.60 8.51
CA THR A 160 2.14 -10.83 9.53
C THR A 160 2.04 -11.59 10.86
N ARG A 161 2.12 -12.94 10.84
CA ARG A 161 2.21 -13.75 12.07
C ARG A 161 3.48 -13.43 12.87
N ALA A 162 4.60 -13.19 12.19
CA ALA A 162 5.85 -12.76 12.83
C ALA A 162 5.69 -11.38 13.50
N PHE A 163 4.98 -10.47 12.84
CA PHE A 163 4.63 -9.16 13.41
C PHE A 163 3.76 -9.31 14.66
N ASP A 164 2.69 -10.10 14.59
CA ASP A 164 1.82 -10.36 15.74
C ASP A 164 2.57 -10.97 16.91
N LEU A 165 3.43 -11.97 16.65
CA LEU A 165 4.26 -12.60 17.68
C LEU A 165 5.19 -11.57 18.35
N PHE A 166 5.85 -10.72 17.58
CA PHE A 166 6.76 -9.69 18.11
C PHE A 166 6.02 -8.70 19.01
N LEU A 167 4.84 -8.22 18.57
CA LEU A 167 4.04 -7.28 19.36
C LEU A 167 3.49 -7.92 20.64
N HIS A 168 3.02 -9.16 20.55
CA HIS A 168 2.39 -9.87 21.66
C HIS A 168 3.41 -10.21 22.77
N GLU A 169 4.55 -10.82 22.41
CA GLU A 169 5.58 -11.23 23.38
C GLU A 169 6.20 -10.06 24.15
N ASN A 170 6.14 -8.85 23.59
CA ASN A 170 6.63 -7.64 24.24
C ASN A 170 5.50 -6.76 24.81
N ASN A 171 4.25 -7.21 24.77
CA ASN A 171 3.08 -6.43 25.20
C ASN A 171 3.01 -5.04 24.55
N LEU A 172 3.53 -4.90 23.31
CA LEU A 172 3.66 -3.62 22.63
C LEU A 172 2.29 -2.99 22.29
N ILE A 173 1.26 -3.80 22.06
CA ILE A 173 -0.09 -3.31 21.73
C ILE A 173 -0.63 -2.47 22.89
N ASP A 174 -0.55 -2.97 24.10
CA ASP A 174 -1.06 -2.26 25.28
C ASP A 174 -0.24 -1.00 25.59
N GLU A 175 1.09 -1.08 25.45
CA GLU A 175 1.97 0.07 25.67
C GLU A 175 1.75 1.16 24.60
N ILE A 176 1.55 0.79 23.33
CA ILE A 176 1.22 1.73 22.25
C ILE A 176 -0.14 2.40 22.53
N ASN A 177 -1.15 1.62 22.93
CA ASN A 177 -2.47 2.16 23.27
C ASN A 177 -2.41 3.11 24.46
N LYS A 178 -1.62 2.79 25.48
CA LYS A 178 -1.38 3.67 26.62
C LYS A 178 -0.76 5.00 26.20
N LYS A 179 0.30 4.94 25.36
CA LYS A 179 0.91 6.16 24.81
C LYS A 179 -0.09 7.02 24.03
N LYS A 180 -0.94 6.41 23.22
CA LYS A 180 -2.00 7.15 22.50
C LYS A 180 -3.01 7.82 23.43
N MET A 181 -3.31 7.22 24.58
CA MET A 181 -4.18 7.85 25.58
C MET A 181 -3.52 9.04 26.30
N GLU A 182 -2.19 9.03 26.45
CA GLU A 182 -1.41 10.11 27.02
C GLU A 182 -1.38 11.35 26.10
N TYR A 183 -1.42 11.15 24.78
CA TYR A 183 -1.32 12.18 23.74
C TYR A 183 -2.69 12.46 23.12
N ASN A 184 -3.46 13.38 23.74
CA ASN A 184 -4.78 13.79 23.25
C ASN A 184 -4.69 14.97 22.28
N GLY A 185 -4.26 14.74 21.05
CA GLY A 185 -4.22 15.80 20.03
C GLY A 185 -3.89 15.27 18.64
N ALA A 186 -4.42 15.93 17.61
CA ALA A 186 -4.11 15.66 16.22
C ALA A 186 -3.16 16.74 15.63
N ASP A 187 -2.58 17.58 16.50
CA ASP A 187 -1.62 18.60 16.07
C ASP A 187 -0.26 17.95 15.73
N PRO A 188 0.51 18.55 14.81
CA PRO A 188 1.76 17.97 14.32
C PRO A 188 2.83 17.74 15.40
N GLU A 189 2.87 18.58 16.43
CA GLU A 189 3.86 18.46 17.51
C GLU A 189 3.56 17.24 18.39
N THR A 190 2.31 17.10 18.81
CA THR A 190 1.82 15.94 19.57
C THR A 190 2.03 14.64 18.80
N ILE A 191 1.72 14.62 17.48
CA ILE A 191 1.94 13.45 16.63
C ILE A 191 3.43 13.09 16.53
N ASN A 192 4.32 14.07 16.41
CA ASN A 192 5.77 13.83 16.36
C ASN A 192 6.29 13.21 17.68
N LEU A 193 5.85 13.73 18.83
CA LEU A 193 6.23 13.17 20.13
C LEU A 193 5.73 11.73 20.28
N LEU A 194 4.46 11.49 20.01
CA LEU A 194 3.86 10.15 20.03
C LEU A 194 4.61 9.16 19.11
N SER A 195 4.92 9.60 17.89
CA SER A 195 5.68 8.82 16.92
C SER A 195 7.05 8.41 17.46
N ASN A 196 7.81 9.36 18.00
CA ASN A 196 9.14 9.11 18.54
C ASN A 196 9.11 8.11 19.72
N GLU A 197 8.13 8.24 20.61
CA GLU A 197 7.98 7.34 21.74
C GLU A 197 7.62 5.91 21.30
N ILE A 198 6.64 5.77 20.39
CA ILE A 198 6.24 4.45 19.88
C ILE A 198 7.39 3.79 19.11
N GLN A 199 8.06 4.52 18.22
CA GLN A 199 9.19 3.99 17.48
C GLN A 199 10.33 3.55 18.42
N SER A 200 10.67 4.34 19.44
CA SER A 200 11.67 4.02 20.44
C SER A 200 11.30 2.75 21.23
N LEU A 201 10.01 2.60 21.58
CA LEU A 201 9.49 1.42 22.26
C LEU A 201 9.69 0.15 21.40
N ILE A 202 9.34 0.20 20.11
CA ILE A 202 9.50 -0.92 19.19
C ILE A 202 10.98 -1.26 18.96
N ILE A 203 11.83 -0.27 18.76
CA ILE A 203 13.27 -0.46 18.51
C ILE A 203 13.96 -1.03 19.73
N SER A 204 13.57 -0.66 20.95
CA SER A 204 14.15 -1.19 22.18
C SER A 204 13.64 -2.58 22.55
N ALA A 205 12.51 -3.03 22.00
CA ALA A 205 11.92 -4.32 22.29
C ALA A 205 12.82 -5.49 21.82
N THR A 206 12.78 -6.59 22.55
CA THR A 206 13.56 -7.80 22.23
C THR A 206 12.79 -8.65 21.23
N VAL A 207 13.39 -8.98 20.09
CA VAL A 207 12.78 -9.92 19.14
C VAL A 207 12.78 -11.33 19.73
N PRO A 208 11.64 -12.06 19.79
CA PRO A 208 11.58 -13.42 20.28
C PRO A 208 12.61 -14.34 19.61
N SER A 209 13.21 -15.26 20.37
CA SER A 209 14.24 -16.18 19.84
C SER A 209 13.71 -16.98 18.64
N GLU A 210 12.50 -17.53 18.75
CA GLU A 210 11.85 -18.25 17.66
C GLU A 210 11.78 -17.43 16.37
N LEU A 211 11.41 -16.15 16.46
CA LEU A 211 11.31 -15.26 15.31
C LEU A 211 12.70 -14.92 14.74
N SER A 212 13.66 -14.63 15.59
CA SER A 212 15.02 -14.30 15.17
C SER A 212 15.71 -15.49 14.49
N GLU A 213 15.50 -16.70 14.98
CA GLU A 213 15.98 -17.94 14.39
C GLU A 213 15.32 -18.24 13.07
N ALA A 214 14.00 -18.08 12.97
CA ALA A 214 13.26 -18.26 11.72
C ALA A 214 13.72 -17.31 10.60
N ILE A 215 13.93 -16.03 10.92
CA ILE A 215 14.43 -15.04 9.94
C ILE A 215 15.86 -15.41 9.49
N ARG A 216 16.74 -15.76 10.40
CA ARG A 216 18.13 -16.14 10.07
C ARG A 216 18.19 -17.44 9.28
N ALA A 217 17.41 -18.44 9.63
CA ALA A 217 17.34 -19.71 8.89
C ALA A 217 16.80 -19.49 7.47
N ALA A 218 15.75 -18.68 7.29
CA ALA A 218 15.23 -18.34 5.97
C ALA A 218 16.25 -17.59 5.11
N TYR A 219 17.01 -16.67 5.72
CA TYR A 219 18.11 -15.99 5.04
C TYR A 219 19.20 -16.99 4.64
N ASP A 220 19.71 -17.83 5.56
CA ASP A 220 20.76 -18.80 5.28
C ASP A 220 20.36 -19.75 4.14
N HIS A 221 19.13 -20.24 4.17
CA HIS A 221 18.57 -21.08 3.10
C HIS A 221 18.48 -20.32 1.74
N THR A 222 18.12 -19.03 1.77
CA THR A 222 18.08 -18.19 0.58
C THR A 222 19.47 -18.03 -0.03
N ILE A 223 20.48 -17.75 0.82
CA ILE A 223 21.88 -17.63 0.38
C ILE A 223 22.41 -18.95 -0.22
N GLU A 224 22.09 -20.11 0.38
CA GLU A 224 22.44 -21.40 -0.19
C GLU A 224 21.82 -21.62 -1.58
N ARG A 225 20.57 -21.18 -1.81
CA ARG A 225 19.91 -21.28 -3.10
C ARG A 225 20.57 -20.38 -4.15
N ILE A 226 20.95 -19.15 -3.76
CA ILE A 226 21.70 -18.24 -4.61
C ILE A 226 23.05 -18.86 -5.00
N GLN A 227 23.81 -19.36 -4.04
CA GLN A 227 25.11 -20.02 -4.29
C GLN A 227 25.02 -21.17 -5.28
N LYS A 228 23.97 -22.00 -5.17
CA LYS A 228 23.75 -23.14 -6.09
C LYS A 228 23.43 -22.69 -7.52
N LYS A 229 22.84 -21.51 -7.69
CA LYS A 229 22.45 -20.95 -9.02
C LYS A 229 23.52 -20.06 -9.63
N SER A 230 24.31 -19.38 -8.81
CA SER A 230 25.38 -18.48 -9.24
C SER A 230 26.60 -19.25 -9.71
N ARG A 231 27.16 -18.83 -10.85
CA ARG A 231 28.44 -19.36 -11.38
C ARG A 231 29.65 -18.47 -11.04
N GLY A 232 29.43 -17.39 -10.30
CA GLY A 232 30.43 -16.37 -9.98
C GLY A 232 30.24 -15.77 -8.59
N ASP A 233 30.91 -14.66 -8.33
CA ASP A 233 30.77 -13.89 -7.10
C ASP A 233 29.32 -13.38 -6.97
N PHE A 234 28.77 -13.53 -5.76
CA PHE A 234 27.44 -13.00 -5.42
C PHE A 234 27.53 -12.23 -4.12
N SER A 235 26.67 -11.23 -3.97
CA SER A 235 26.54 -10.52 -2.70
C SER A 235 25.70 -11.35 -1.72
N PRO A 236 26.19 -11.58 -0.49
CA PRO A 236 25.39 -12.21 0.55
C PRO A 236 24.39 -11.24 1.18
N HIS A 237 24.32 -10.00 0.71
CA HIS A 237 23.41 -9.00 1.24
C HIS A 237 22.01 -9.14 0.64
N VAL A 238 21.03 -8.64 1.40
CA VAL A 238 19.62 -8.62 1.01
C VAL A 238 19.04 -7.21 1.15
N SER A 239 17.92 -6.98 0.51
CA SER A 239 17.07 -5.83 0.81
C SER A 239 15.90 -6.27 1.67
N LEU A 240 15.57 -5.49 2.70
CA LEU A 240 14.35 -5.65 3.49
C LEU A 240 13.40 -4.49 3.16
N ARG A 241 12.18 -4.82 2.73
CA ARG A 241 11.17 -3.83 2.34
C ARG A 241 9.87 -4.08 3.08
N SER A 242 9.24 -3.00 3.54
CA SER A 242 7.89 -3.07 4.12
C SER A 242 6.89 -3.67 3.12
N SER A 243 5.97 -4.48 3.62
CA SER A 243 4.84 -5.03 2.89
C SER A 243 3.62 -4.99 3.80
N ALA A 244 3.20 -3.77 4.15
CA ALA A 244 2.11 -3.56 5.10
C ALA A 244 0.75 -3.91 4.47
N LEU A 245 -0.19 -4.35 5.31
CA LEU A 245 -1.56 -4.55 4.86
C LEU A 245 -2.19 -3.22 4.44
N GLY A 246 -2.82 -3.19 3.26
CA GLY A 246 -3.45 -2.00 2.71
C GLY A 246 -2.50 -0.96 2.10
N GLU A 247 -1.19 -1.23 2.02
CA GLU A 247 -0.20 -0.30 1.47
C GLU A 247 -0.48 0.07 -0.01
N ASP A 248 -0.95 -0.88 -0.81
CA ASP A 248 -1.24 -0.69 -2.23
C ASP A 248 -2.74 -0.46 -2.53
N SER A 249 -3.54 -0.12 -1.51
CA SER A 249 -4.93 0.32 -1.73
C SER A 249 -4.94 1.76 -2.26
N GLU A 250 -6.09 2.24 -2.79
CA GLU A 250 -6.27 3.65 -3.21
C GLU A 250 -5.96 4.67 -2.11
N LEU A 251 -5.92 4.20 -0.88
CA LEU A 251 -5.42 4.93 0.28
C LEU A 251 -3.87 4.92 0.28
N SER A 252 -3.26 5.21 -0.86
CA SER A 252 -1.83 5.16 -1.14
C SER A 252 -0.91 5.46 0.04
N PHE A 253 -0.42 4.40 0.70
CA PHE A 253 0.73 4.47 1.60
C PHE A 253 2.07 4.44 0.84
N ALA A 254 2.04 4.59 -0.48
CA ALA A 254 3.22 4.51 -1.32
C ALA A 254 4.36 5.40 -0.80
N GLY A 255 5.52 4.80 -0.56
CA GLY A 255 6.71 5.49 -0.07
C GLY A 255 6.63 6.00 1.38
N GLN A 256 5.66 5.54 2.19
CA GLN A 256 5.54 5.96 3.59
C GLN A 256 6.32 5.07 4.56
N TYR A 257 6.60 3.83 4.18
CA TYR A 257 7.27 2.86 5.03
C TYR A 257 8.69 2.57 4.55
N LEU A 258 9.50 2.09 5.47
CA LEU A 258 10.94 1.92 5.29
C LEU A 258 11.27 0.78 4.33
N SER A 259 12.24 1.03 3.46
CA SER A 259 12.97 0.02 2.68
C SER A 259 14.46 0.20 2.95
N VAL A 260 15.15 -0.87 3.32
CA VAL A 260 16.59 -0.86 3.60
C VAL A 260 17.27 -1.80 2.62
N LEU A 261 18.22 -1.27 1.88
CA LEU A 261 18.99 -2.01 0.88
C LEU A 261 20.36 -2.42 1.46
N ASN A 262 20.90 -3.49 0.91
CA ASN A 262 22.25 -3.97 1.20
C ASN A 262 22.48 -4.31 2.69
N VAL A 263 21.56 -5.10 3.24
CA VAL A 263 21.54 -5.52 4.64
C VAL A 263 22.31 -6.81 4.79
N SER A 264 23.30 -6.82 5.70
CA SER A 264 24.07 -8.02 6.08
C SER A 264 23.29 -8.90 7.06
N ARG A 265 23.72 -10.16 7.21
CA ARG A 265 23.07 -11.17 8.07
C ARG A 265 22.93 -10.72 9.53
N ASP A 266 23.94 -10.08 10.08
CA ASP A 266 23.96 -9.59 11.46
C ASP A 266 23.02 -8.41 11.71
N LYS A 267 22.70 -7.64 10.67
CA LYS A 267 21.78 -6.49 10.71
C LYS A 267 20.31 -6.83 10.45
N LEU A 268 19.98 -8.08 10.09
CA LEU A 268 18.60 -8.47 9.71
C LEU A 268 17.57 -8.14 10.79
N ILE A 269 17.86 -8.52 12.04
CA ILE A 269 16.91 -8.39 13.16
C ILE A 269 16.73 -6.92 13.55
N GLU A 270 17.80 -6.15 13.57
CA GLU A 270 17.75 -4.71 13.81
C GLU A 270 16.93 -4.01 12.71
N THR A 271 17.21 -4.33 11.45
CA THR A 271 16.48 -3.79 10.29
C THR A 271 15.00 -4.15 10.32
N TYR A 272 14.67 -5.39 10.71
CA TYR A 272 13.26 -5.80 10.88
C TYR A 272 12.53 -4.91 11.88
N LYS A 273 13.13 -4.62 13.04
CA LYS A 273 12.55 -3.70 14.04
C LYS A 273 12.33 -2.30 13.48
N HIS A 274 13.30 -1.77 12.74
CA HIS A 274 13.14 -0.45 12.09
C HIS A 274 12.00 -0.42 11.07
N ILE A 275 11.82 -1.50 10.30
CA ILE A 275 10.70 -1.60 9.35
C ILE A 275 9.37 -1.65 10.11
N VAL A 276 9.25 -2.43 11.16
CA VAL A 276 8.05 -2.46 12.02
C VAL A 276 7.79 -1.07 12.63
N ALA A 277 8.82 -0.40 13.14
CA ALA A 277 8.70 0.94 13.70
C ALA A 277 8.25 1.99 12.67
N SER A 278 8.54 1.79 11.37
CA SER A 278 8.13 2.69 10.31
C SER A 278 6.60 2.80 10.14
N LEU A 279 5.82 1.83 10.63
CA LEU A 279 4.36 1.93 10.75
C LEU A 279 3.91 3.13 11.60
N PHE A 280 4.77 3.61 12.48
CA PHE A 280 4.45 4.66 13.44
C PHE A 280 5.22 5.96 13.18
N THR A 281 5.62 6.22 11.94
CA THR A 281 6.12 7.55 11.53
C THR A 281 5.01 8.60 11.67
N PRO A 282 5.34 9.89 11.87
CA PRO A 282 4.34 10.95 12.01
C PRO A 282 3.36 10.99 10.84
N ARG A 283 3.89 10.81 9.63
CA ARG A 283 3.10 10.76 8.40
C ARG A 283 2.12 9.58 8.39
N ALA A 284 2.57 8.39 8.78
CA ALA A 284 1.74 7.20 8.84
C ALA A 284 0.64 7.31 9.91
N ILE A 285 0.97 7.86 11.09
CA ILE A 285 -0.01 8.10 12.16
C ILE A 285 -1.06 9.11 11.69
N SER A 286 -0.64 10.28 11.18
CA SER A 286 -1.55 11.34 10.69
C SER A 286 -2.49 10.83 9.61
N TYR A 287 -1.96 10.05 8.67
CA TYR A 287 -2.74 9.48 7.59
C TYR A 287 -3.82 8.52 8.10
N ARG A 288 -3.45 7.58 8.98
CA ARG A 288 -4.43 6.65 9.57
C ARG A 288 -5.50 7.39 10.35
N PHE A 289 -5.11 8.40 11.12
CA PHE A 289 -6.05 9.24 11.86
C PHE A 289 -7.05 9.94 10.92
N ALA A 290 -6.55 10.54 9.83
CA ALA A 290 -7.39 11.21 8.84
C ALA A 290 -8.34 10.27 8.10
N LYS A 291 -7.97 8.99 7.95
CA LYS A 291 -8.76 7.96 7.25
C LYS A 291 -9.59 7.05 8.15
N GLY A 292 -9.49 7.21 9.47
CA GLY A 292 -10.22 6.38 10.44
C GLY A 292 -9.78 4.91 10.42
N ILE A 293 -8.53 4.63 10.03
CA ILE A 293 -7.97 3.27 10.01
C ILE A 293 -7.58 2.91 11.44
N ARG A 294 -8.11 1.78 11.94
CA ARG A 294 -7.80 1.30 13.28
C ARG A 294 -6.44 0.63 13.30
N ASP A 295 -5.72 0.75 14.42
CA ASP A 295 -4.42 0.09 14.58
C ASP A 295 -4.52 -1.45 14.61
N GLU A 296 -5.66 -1.98 15.03
CA GLU A 296 -5.95 -3.41 15.00
C GLU A 296 -6.03 -3.99 13.57
N ASP A 297 -6.24 -3.13 12.57
CA ASP A 297 -6.28 -3.50 11.16
C ASP A 297 -4.92 -3.34 10.46
N ILE A 298 -3.88 -2.97 11.23
CA ILE A 298 -2.53 -2.79 10.71
C ILE A 298 -1.72 -4.05 11.00
N ALA A 299 -1.08 -4.57 9.97
CA ALA A 299 -0.04 -5.57 10.14
C ALA A 299 1.07 -5.34 9.13
N MET A 300 2.29 -5.74 9.50
CA MET A 300 3.47 -5.60 8.67
C MET A 300 3.99 -6.97 8.25
N GLY A 301 3.91 -7.26 6.95
CA GLY A 301 4.79 -8.23 6.34
C GLY A 301 6.10 -7.56 5.91
N VAL A 302 7.18 -8.31 5.75
CA VAL A 302 8.45 -7.79 5.26
C VAL A 302 8.95 -8.66 4.11
N VAL A 303 9.23 -8.02 2.98
CA VAL A 303 9.92 -8.64 1.84
C VAL A 303 11.41 -8.70 2.13
N CYS A 304 12.01 -9.87 2.05
CA CYS A 304 13.45 -10.04 2.05
C CYS A 304 13.88 -10.57 0.67
N LEU A 305 14.61 -9.75 -0.10
CA LEU A 305 15.07 -10.05 -1.46
C LEU A 305 16.59 -10.04 -1.53
N GLN A 306 17.14 -10.96 -2.31
CA GLN A 306 18.55 -10.90 -2.74
C GLN A 306 18.87 -9.51 -3.32
N MET A 307 19.98 -8.92 -2.91
CA MET A 307 20.52 -7.73 -3.57
C MET A 307 21.04 -8.09 -4.95
N ILE A 308 20.56 -7.38 -5.95
CA ILE A 308 21.10 -7.45 -7.30
C ILE A 308 22.15 -6.33 -7.44
N GLU A 309 23.37 -6.70 -7.78
CA GLU A 309 24.41 -5.75 -8.15
C GLU A 309 24.08 -5.15 -9.51
N SER A 310 23.24 -4.13 -9.46
CA SER A 310 22.64 -3.55 -10.65
C SER A 310 23.64 -2.75 -11.49
N MET A 311 23.79 -3.12 -12.75
CA MET A 311 24.43 -2.28 -13.76
C MET A 311 23.53 -1.11 -14.14
N ALA A 312 22.23 -1.37 -14.27
CA ALA A 312 21.18 -0.40 -14.50
C ALA A 312 19.90 -0.85 -13.82
N SER A 313 19.01 0.08 -13.51
CA SER A 313 17.70 -0.21 -12.95
C SER A 313 16.72 0.95 -13.19
N GLY A 314 15.45 0.74 -12.89
CA GLY A 314 14.45 1.76 -13.11
C GLY A 314 13.03 1.28 -12.90
N ILE A 315 12.09 1.95 -13.56
CA ILE A 315 10.66 1.68 -13.50
C ILE A 315 10.13 1.45 -14.92
N VAL A 316 9.21 0.48 -15.05
CA VAL A 316 8.39 0.32 -16.24
C VAL A 316 6.95 0.61 -15.88
N TYR A 317 6.36 1.56 -16.59
CA TYR A 317 4.92 1.80 -16.58
C TYR A 317 4.30 1.02 -17.73
N SER A 318 3.43 0.09 -17.43
CA SER A 318 2.77 -0.71 -18.47
C SER A 318 1.83 0.12 -19.34
N ARG A 319 1.42 1.31 -18.88
CA ARG A 319 0.69 2.33 -19.63
C ARG A 319 1.26 3.71 -19.34
N HIS A 320 1.10 4.65 -20.28
CA HIS A 320 1.62 6.01 -20.10
C HIS A 320 1.04 6.67 -18.83
N PRO A 321 1.88 7.05 -17.83
CA PRO A 321 1.39 7.45 -16.50
C PRO A 321 0.65 8.80 -16.49
N PHE A 322 0.90 9.68 -17.47
CA PHE A 322 0.28 11.01 -17.55
C PHE A 322 -0.77 11.13 -18.66
N ASN A 323 -0.81 10.19 -19.62
CA ASN A 323 -1.77 10.18 -20.71
C ASN A 323 -2.36 8.79 -20.89
N LEU A 324 -3.43 8.49 -20.16
CA LEU A 324 -4.09 7.19 -20.17
C LEU A 324 -4.70 6.81 -21.54
N LEU A 325 -4.84 7.76 -22.46
CA LEU A 325 -5.27 7.49 -23.83
C LEU A 325 -4.17 6.86 -24.69
N GLU A 326 -2.91 7.03 -24.30
CA GLU A 326 -1.77 6.43 -24.98
C GLU A 326 -1.47 5.06 -24.40
N ASN A 327 -1.75 4.02 -25.17
CA ASN A 327 -1.52 2.63 -24.76
C ASN A 327 -0.09 2.17 -25.09
N HIS A 328 0.90 2.90 -24.56
CA HIS A 328 2.32 2.61 -24.73
C HIS A 328 2.97 2.27 -23.37
N VAL A 329 3.98 1.41 -23.43
CA VAL A 329 4.85 1.13 -22.29
C VAL A 329 5.90 2.22 -22.20
N ILE A 330 6.11 2.76 -20.99
CA ILE A 330 7.15 3.75 -20.70
C ILE A 330 8.18 3.12 -19.78
N ILE A 331 9.43 3.11 -20.19
CA ILE A 331 10.54 2.55 -19.42
C ILE A 331 11.46 3.69 -19.03
N SER A 332 11.76 3.82 -17.74
CA SER A 332 12.79 4.71 -17.22
C SER A 332 14.01 3.91 -16.75
N ALA A 333 15.21 4.43 -16.95
CA ALA A 333 16.45 3.73 -16.60
C ALA A 333 17.54 4.69 -16.10
N VAL A 334 18.23 4.25 -15.04
CA VAL A 334 19.44 4.91 -14.50
C VAL A 334 20.57 3.89 -14.34
N TRP A 335 21.82 4.36 -14.25
CA TRP A 335 22.93 3.49 -13.87
C TRP A 335 22.86 3.12 -12.38
N GLY A 336 23.29 1.90 -12.05
CA GLY A 336 23.33 1.41 -10.69
C GLY A 336 21.95 1.07 -10.12
N LEU A 337 21.75 1.30 -8.81
CA LEU A 337 20.52 0.99 -8.06
C LEU A 337 19.40 1.99 -8.38
N GLY A 338 18.15 1.49 -8.41
CA GLY A 338 16.95 2.21 -8.86
C GLY A 338 16.45 3.31 -7.93
N THR A 339 16.99 3.46 -6.75
CA THR A 339 16.56 4.47 -5.76
C THR A 339 16.53 5.88 -6.37
N TYR A 340 17.54 6.25 -7.13
CA TYR A 340 17.61 7.56 -7.78
C TYR A 340 16.54 7.80 -8.85
N ALA A 341 16.09 6.74 -9.52
CA ALA A 341 14.98 6.84 -10.47
C ALA A 341 13.64 6.99 -9.74
N VAL A 342 13.46 6.26 -8.64
CA VAL A 342 12.23 6.29 -7.83
C VAL A 342 12.07 7.61 -7.09
N GLU A 343 13.16 8.14 -6.52
CA GLU A 343 13.16 9.41 -5.76
C GLU A 343 13.29 10.65 -6.66
N GLY A 344 13.53 10.48 -7.97
CA GLY A 344 13.69 11.59 -8.91
C GLY A 344 14.95 12.42 -8.70
N VAL A 345 16.00 11.84 -8.11
CA VAL A 345 17.28 12.52 -7.86
C VAL A 345 18.04 12.78 -9.16
N ILE A 346 17.95 11.83 -10.10
CA ILE A 346 18.58 11.91 -11.43
C ILE A 346 17.49 11.79 -12.49
N THR A 347 17.60 12.58 -13.56
CA THR A 347 16.74 12.44 -14.73
C THR A 347 17.10 11.14 -15.47
N PRO A 348 16.19 10.15 -15.56
CA PRO A 348 16.47 8.87 -16.18
C PRO A 348 16.45 8.95 -17.72
N ASP A 349 17.07 7.97 -18.38
CA ASP A 349 16.72 7.67 -19.76
C ASP A 349 15.26 7.25 -19.85
N THR A 350 14.58 7.59 -20.93
CA THR A 350 13.17 7.23 -21.13
C THR A 350 12.98 6.59 -22.50
N TYR A 351 12.27 5.48 -22.52
CA TYR A 351 11.94 4.74 -23.74
C TYR A 351 10.44 4.55 -23.83
N THR A 352 9.85 4.93 -24.97
CA THR A 352 8.43 4.69 -25.29
C THR A 352 8.33 3.53 -26.25
N VAL A 353 7.54 2.50 -25.91
CA VAL A 353 7.46 1.24 -26.64
C VAL A 353 6.01 0.87 -26.91
N THR A 354 5.70 0.35 -28.10
CA THR A 354 4.36 -0.17 -28.39
C THR A 354 4.07 -1.47 -27.64
N LYS A 355 2.80 -1.74 -27.38
CA LYS A 355 2.35 -3.02 -26.81
C LYS A 355 2.12 -4.12 -27.85
N GLU A 356 2.31 -3.82 -29.12
CA GLU A 356 2.21 -4.80 -30.19
C GLU A 356 3.27 -5.90 -30.03
N LYS A 357 3.01 -7.09 -30.58
CA LYS A 357 3.89 -8.27 -30.44
C LYS A 357 5.37 -8.03 -30.79
N ILE A 358 5.66 -7.02 -31.62
CA ILE A 358 7.03 -6.69 -32.05
C ILE A 358 7.72 -5.73 -31.07
N HIS A 359 6.98 -5.07 -30.17
CA HIS A 359 7.48 -4.07 -29.24
C HIS A 359 8.37 -3.03 -29.91
N THR A 360 7.78 -2.21 -30.81
CA THR A 360 8.52 -1.17 -31.54
C THR A 360 8.88 -0.02 -30.59
N ILE A 361 10.14 0.35 -30.56
CA ILE A 361 10.63 1.51 -29.82
C ILE A 361 10.25 2.76 -30.63
N LEU A 362 9.32 3.57 -30.10
CA LEU A 362 8.81 4.77 -30.76
C LEU A 362 9.71 5.99 -30.48
N GLN A 363 10.21 6.09 -29.25
CA GLN A 363 11.04 7.20 -28.81
C GLN A 363 12.09 6.73 -27.81
N THR A 364 13.27 7.31 -27.90
CA THR A 364 14.36 7.13 -26.96
C THR A 364 14.89 8.50 -26.57
N THR A 365 14.87 8.81 -25.28
CA THR A 365 15.47 10.03 -24.73
C THR A 365 16.58 9.63 -23.79
N VAL A 366 17.82 9.88 -24.16
CA VAL A 366 19.00 9.61 -23.33
C VAL A 366 19.42 10.87 -22.62
N THR A 367 19.67 10.76 -21.31
CA THR A 367 20.06 11.88 -20.45
C THR A 367 21.48 11.73 -19.95
N ILE A 368 22.05 12.80 -19.43
CA ILE A 368 23.36 12.75 -18.76
C ILE A 368 23.13 12.30 -17.31
N LYS A 369 23.77 11.19 -16.94
CA LYS A 369 23.69 10.56 -15.62
C LYS A 369 25.06 10.64 -14.93
N PRO A 370 25.36 11.74 -14.20
CA PRO A 370 26.71 12.03 -13.69
C PRO A 370 27.11 11.10 -12.54
N THR A 371 26.13 10.61 -11.77
CA THR A 371 26.34 9.75 -10.61
C THR A 371 25.46 8.49 -10.67
N GLN A 372 25.85 7.47 -9.95
CA GLN A 372 25.08 6.24 -9.74
C GLN A 372 25.18 5.80 -8.29
N LEU A 373 24.16 5.10 -7.81
CA LEU A 373 24.15 4.50 -6.49
C LEU A 373 24.53 3.02 -6.61
N ILE A 374 25.47 2.58 -5.80
CA ILE A 374 25.92 1.18 -5.76
C ILE A 374 25.87 0.61 -4.35
N SER A 375 25.90 -0.71 -4.23
CA SER A 375 26.04 -1.40 -2.95
C SER A 375 27.46 -1.23 -2.42
N ASN A 376 27.62 -0.88 -1.14
CA ASN A 376 28.91 -0.91 -0.47
C ASN A 376 29.19 -2.34 0.02
N PRO A 377 30.38 -2.91 -0.22
CA PRO A 377 30.74 -4.24 0.28
C PRO A 377 30.55 -4.44 1.79
N ASP A 378 30.73 -3.39 2.57
CA ASP A 378 30.61 -3.41 4.03
C ASP A 378 29.16 -3.18 4.53
N GLY A 379 28.19 -3.09 3.60
CA GLY A 379 26.78 -2.78 3.88
C GLY A 379 26.41 -1.33 3.59
N GLY A 380 25.13 -1.06 3.38
CA GLY A 380 24.61 0.24 2.99
C GLY A 380 24.93 0.59 1.53
N LEU A 381 24.73 1.86 1.17
CA LEU A 381 24.82 2.36 -0.21
C LEU A 381 25.90 3.42 -0.34
N GLN A 382 26.48 3.51 -1.53
CA GLN A 382 27.50 4.51 -1.86
C GLN A 382 27.17 5.19 -3.20
N GLU A 383 27.21 6.52 -3.21
CA GLU A 383 27.18 7.28 -4.45
C GLU A 383 28.57 7.31 -5.08
N VAL A 384 28.62 7.02 -6.38
CA VAL A 384 29.86 7.08 -7.15
C VAL A 384 29.64 7.83 -8.48
N ALA A 385 30.66 8.52 -8.95
CA ALA A 385 30.62 9.19 -10.25
C ALA A 385 30.58 8.16 -11.40
N VAL A 386 29.75 8.41 -12.40
CA VAL A 386 29.76 7.69 -13.66
C VAL A 386 30.87 8.30 -14.53
N LEU A 387 31.82 7.47 -14.94
CA LEU A 387 33.03 7.96 -15.61
C LEU A 387 32.83 8.13 -17.12
N GLY A 388 33.42 9.22 -17.66
CA GLY A 388 33.61 9.46 -19.08
C GLY A 388 32.31 9.49 -19.88
N GLU A 389 32.40 8.93 -21.10
CA GLU A 389 31.30 8.91 -22.07
C GLU A 389 30.08 8.09 -21.58
N LYS A 390 30.26 7.17 -20.63
CA LYS A 390 29.17 6.36 -20.06
C LYS A 390 28.02 7.22 -19.52
N GLN A 391 28.30 8.45 -19.05
CA GLN A 391 27.27 9.37 -18.55
C GLN A 391 26.14 9.62 -19.56
N GLY A 392 26.47 9.75 -20.83
CA GLY A 392 25.54 10.01 -21.93
C GLY A 392 25.15 8.78 -22.73
N HIS A 393 25.59 7.59 -22.33
CA HIS A 393 25.18 6.36 -23.00
C HIS A 393 23.81 5.87 -22.54
N PRO A 394 23.01 5.22 -23.41
CA PRO A 394 21.77 4.58 -23.02
C PRO A 394 22.02 3.45 -22.02
N CYS A 395 21.22 3.38 -20.97
CA CYS A 395 21.30 2.34 -19.92
C CYS A 395 20.88 0.95 -20.41
N LEU A 396 20.07 0.89 -21.47
CA LEU A 396 19.50 -0.34 -22.00
C LEU A 396 19.77 -0.51 -23.48
N SER A 397 20.03 -1.75 -23.89
CA SER A 397 20.01 -2.16 -25.29
C SER A 397 18.57 -2.31 -25.81
N SER A 398 18.39 -2.27 -27.13
CA SER A 398 17.06 -2.48 -27.74
C SER A 398 16.44 -3.85 -27.41
N ALA A 399 17.25 -4.87 -27.18
CA ALA A 399 16.76 -6.20 -26.76
C ALA A 399 16.19 -6.15 -25.35
N GLN A 400 16.89 -5.52 -24.40
CA GLN A 400 16.44 -5.38 -23.01
C GLN A 400 15.18 -4.53 -22.89
N ILE A 401 15.07 -3.45 -23.68
CA ILE A 401 13.86 -2.61 -23.75
C ILE A 401 12.64 -3.45 -24.17
N LYS A 402 12.78 -4.30 -25.19
CA LYS A 402 11.68 -5.16 -25.65
C LYS A 402 11.30 -6.22 -24.62
N ILE A 403 12.27 -6.83 -23.93
CA ILE A 403 12.00 -7.80 -22.86
C ILE A 403 11.22 -7.13 -21.72
N LEU A 404 11.62 -5.94 -21.29
CA LEU A 404 10.89 -5.18 -20.26
C LEU A 404 9.47 -4.83 -20.69
N ALA A 405 9.27 -4.44 -21.96
CA ALA A 405 7.95 -4.16 -22.50
C ALA A 405 7.06 -5.41 -22.55
N GLU A 406 7.64 -6.58 -22.92
CA GLU A 406 6.94 -7.86 -22.88
C GLU A 406 6.51 -8.23 -21.46
N TYR A 407 7.42 -8.12 -20.47
CA TYR A 407 7.09 -8.41 -19.07
C TYR A 407 5.98 -7.49 -18.55
N ALA A 408 6.04 -6.20 -18.86
CA ALA A 408 5.03 -5.23 -18.47
C ALA A 408 3.64 -5.56 -19.07
N GLY A 409 3.60 -5.97 -20.34
CA GLY A 409 2.38 -6.41 -21.01
C GLY A 409 1.77 -7.65 -20.36
N ARG A 410 2.58 -8.66 -20.03
CA ARG A 410 2.13 -9.89 -19.35
C ARG A 410 1.60 -9.63 -17.96
N ILE A 411 2.24 -8.72 -17.22
CA ILE A 411 1.81 -8.36 -15.86
C ILE A 411 0.50 -7.57 -15.91
N GLU A 412 0.38 -6.57 -16.81
CA GLU A 412 -0.86 -5.82 -17.00
C GLU A 412 -2.04 -6.73 -17.42
N GLU A 413 -1.80 -7.65 -18.34
CA GLU A 413 -2.83 -8.61 -18.77
C GLU A 413 -3.28 -9.51 -17.62
N HIS A 414 -2.34 -9.98 -16.79
CA HIS A 414 -2.65 -10.82 -15.62
C HIS A 414 -3.44 -10.09 -14.55
N TYR A 415 -3.09 -8.84 -14.24
CA TYR A 415 -3.77 -8.05 -13.21
C TYR A 415 -5.01 -7.30 -13.73
N GLY A 416 -5.16 -7.19 -15.06
CA GLY A 416 -6.27 -6.47 -15.69
C GLY A 416 -6.25 -4.95 -15.49
N ALA A 417 -5.13 -4.39 -15.02
CA ALA A 417 -4.94 -2.98 -14.71
C ALA A 417 -3.51 -2.53 -15.05
N PRO A 418 -3.31 -1.23 -15.39
CA PRO A 418 -1.97 -0.66 -15.57
C PRO A 418 -1.09 -0.92 -14.36
N GLN A 419 0.20 -1.17 -14.61
CA GLN A 419 1.16 -1.55 -13.57
C GLN A 419 2.40 -0.68 -13.58
N ASP A 420 2.89 -0.35 -12.38
CA ASP A 420 4.22 0.17 -12.11
C ASP A 420 5.13 -0.97 -11.72
N ILE A 421 6.26 -1.16 -12.41
CA ILE A 421 7.13 -2.30 -12.20
C ILE A 421 8.55 -1.81 -11.96
N GLU A 422 9.11 -2.10 -10.79
CA GLU A 422 10.52 -1.86 -10.49
C GLU A 422 11.36 -3.02 -11.05
N TRP A 423 12.48 -2.71 -11.68
CA TRP A 423 13.36 -3.70 -12.29
C TRP A 423 14.83 -3.38 -12.05
N ALA A 424 15.67 -4.39 -12.16
CA ALA A 424 17.13 -4.29 -12.14
C ALA A 424 17.75 -5.15 -13.24
N LEU A 425 18.88 -4.70 -13.77
CA LEU A 425 19.73 -5.41 -14.74
C LEU A 425 21.06 -5.70 -14.07
N ASP A 426 21.44 -6.97 -14.00
CA ASP A 426 22.74 -7.38 -13.46
C ASP A 426 23.90 -7.16 -14.46
N LYS A 427 25.12 -7.50 -14.04
CA LYS A 427 26.33 -7.36 -14.86
C LYS A 427 26.37 -8.36 -16.01
N GLU A 428 25.68 -9.47 -15.89
CA GLU A 428 25.54 -10.52 -16.90
C GLU A 428 24.47 -10.21 -17.94
N GLY A 429 23.67 -9.16 -17.71
CA GLY A 429 22.60 -8.72 -18.62
C GLY A 429 21.25 -9.38 -18.34
N HIS A 430 21.08 -10.03 -17.17
CA HIS A 430 19.80 -10.58 -16.76
C HIS A 430 18.93 -9.50 -16.11
N ILE A 431 17.66 -9.51 -16.49
CA ILE A 431 16.66 -8.60 -15.94
C ILE A 431 15.94 -9.29 -14.78
N PHE A 432 15.80 -8.59 -13.66
CA PHE A 432 15.02 -9.01 -12.49
C PHE A 432 13.92 -8.00 -12.21
N LEU A 433 12.72 -8.50 -11.86
CA LEU A 433 11.61 -7.68 -11.42
C LEU A 433 11.61 -7.65 -9.89
N LEU A 434 11.56 -6.44 -9.32
CA LEU A 434 11.74 -6.21 -7.89
C LEU A 434 10.43 -5.90 -7.16
N GLN A 435 9.44 -5.39 -7.88
CA GLN A 435 8.12 -5.03 -7.35
C GLN A 435 7.17 -4.76 -8.51
N THR A 436 5.86 -5.00 -8.31
CA THR A 436 4.77 -4.49 -9.15
C THR A 436 3.62 -3.98 -8.29
N ARG A 437 2.92 -3.00 -8.80
CA ARG A 437 1.70 -2.45 -8.19
C ARG A 437 0.82 -1.79 -9.25
#